data_a59bb48579997bbc6a24309d80fc48a5
#
_entry.id   a59bb48579997bbc6a24309d80fc48a5
#
_cell.length_a   1.000
_cell.length_b   1.000
_cell.length_c   1.000
_cell.angle_alpha   90.00
_cell.angle_beta   90.00
_cell.angle_gamma   90.00
#
_symmetry.space_group_name_H-M   'P 1'
#
loop_
_entity.id
_entity.type
_entity.pdbx_description
1 polymer ?
#
loop_
_entity_poly.entity_id
_entity_poly.type
_entity_poly.pdbx_seq_one_letter_code
_entity_poly.pdbx_strand_id
1 'polypeptide(L)'
;ILIGTTSITQSEELSDMLLRAGVPHKVLNAKHHEQEAEIISHAGELGMVTIATNMAGRGTDIKLGEGVVEVGGLKIIGTARHESRRIDNQLRGRSGRQGDPGSSTFYISLDDDLMRIFGSDKIQAVVDKIGLEEDDAIENKIITKQIENAQKKVEGNNFNIRKTLLGY
;
A
#
# COMPACT_ATOMS: atom_id res chain seq x y z
N ILE A 1 -7.28 -10.12 4.51
CA ILE A 1 -6.12 -9.34 4.07
C ILE A 1 -6.55 -8.40 2.96
N LEU A 2 -6.17 -7.14 3.05
CA LEU A 2 -6.32 -6.15 1.99
C LEU A 2 -4.94 -5.72 1.47
N ILE A 3 -4.69 -5.92 0.19
CA ILE A 3 -3.44 -5.56 -0.46
C ILE A 3 -3.66 -4.30 -1.30
N GLY A 4 -2.96 -3.23 -0.96
CA GLY A 4 -3.00 -1.96 -1.69
C GLY A 4 -1.89 -1.88 -2.73
N THR A 5 -2.25 -1.62 -3.99
CA THR A 5 -1.33 -1.38 -5.09
C THR A 5 -1.43 0.07 -5.58
N THR A 6 -0.41 0.57 -6.25
CA THR A 6 -0.36 1.94 -6.77
C THR A 6 -0.91 2.08 -8.18
N SER A 7 -1.04 0.98 -8.93
CA SER A 7 -1.55 0.98 -10.29
C SER A 7 -2.38 -0.27 -10.61
N ILE A 8 -3.17 -0.18 -11.69
CA ILE A 8 -3.94 -1.31 -12.20
C ILE A 8 -3.00 -2.42 -12.68
N THR A 9 -1.91 -2.07 -13.36
CA THR A 9 -0.92 -3.03 -13.84
C THR A 9 -0.33 -3.85 -12.68
N GLN A 10 0.09 -3.20 -11.61
CA GLN A 10 0.59 -3.90 -10.41
C GLN A 10 -0.46 -4.82 -9.79
N SER A 11 -1.74 -4.41 -9.78
CA SER A 11 -2.81 -5.25 -9.25
C SER A 11 -3.04 -6.50 -10.11
N GLU A 12 -2.92 -6.39 -11.43
CA GLU A 12 -3.03 -7.51 -12.36
C GLU A 12 -1.84 -8.48 -12.23
N GLU A 13 -0.61 -7.95 -12.19
CA GLU A 13 0.61 -8.76 -11.98
C GLU A 13 0.57 -9.52 -10.66
N LEU A 14 0.20 -8.86 -9.57
CA LEU A 14 0.06 -9.49 -8.26
C LEU A 14 -1.05 -10.55 -8.26
N SER A 15 -2.17 -10.30 -8.94
CA SER A 15 -3.25 -11.26 -9.10
C SER A 15 -2.74 -12.52 -9.80
N ASP A 16 -1.99 -12.38 -10.89
CA ASP A 16 -1.41 -13.52 -11.60
C ASP A 16 -0.43 -14.31 -10.73
N MET A 17 0.37 -13.62 -9.92
CA MET A 17 1.28 -14.28 -8.96
C MET A 17 0.51 -15.08 -7.91
N LEU A 18 -0.54 -14.51 -7.32
CA LEU A 18 -1.37 -15.18 -6.33
C LEU A 18 -2.14 -16.36 -6.93
N LEU A 19 -2.61 -16.27 -8.18
CA LEU A 19 -3.22 -17.38 -8.90
C LEU A 19 -2.25 -18.55 -9.07
N ARG A 20 -1.01 -18.27 -9.49
CA ARG A 20 0.04 -19.29 -9.62
C ARG A 20 0.41 -19.91 -8.28
N ALA A 21 0.36 -19.14 -7.21
CA ALA A 21 0.60 -19.63 -5.84
C ALA A 21 -0.61 -20.38 -5.24
N GLY A 22 -1.75 -20.46 -5.95
CA GLY A 22 -2.95 -21.12 -5.47
C GLY A 22 -3.67 -20.35 -4.35
N VAL A 23 -3.48 -19.05 -4.25
CA VAL A 23 -4.13 -18.18 -3.24
C VAL A 23 -5.41 -17.58 -3.82
N PRO A 24 -6.61 -18.00 -3.35
CA PRO A 24 -7.87 -17.40 -3.76
C PRO A 24 -7.92 -15.92 -3.36
N HIS A 25 -8.31 -15.04 -4.27
CA HIS A 25 -8.41 -13.61 -4.02
C HIS A 25 -9.43 -12.93 -4.94
N LYS A 26 -9.76 -11.69 -4.60
CA LYS A 26 -10.56 -10.79 -5.43
C LYS A 26 -9.74 -9.57 -5.82
N VAL A 27 -10.00 -9.01 -7.01
CA VAL A 27 -9.34 -7.80 -7.49
C VAL A 27 -10.36 -6.68 -7.61
N LEU A 28 -10.05 -5.57 -6.97
CA LEU A 28 -10.85 -4.36 -6.97
C LEU A 28 -10.07 -3.23 -7.64
N ASN A 29 -10.44 -2.90 -8.86
CA ASN A 29 -9.84 -1.81 -9.61
C ASN A 29 -10.90 -1.07 -10.44
N ALA A 30 -10.51 0.04 -11.05
CA ALA A 30 -11.41 0.91 -11.82
C ALA A 30 -12.11 0.26 -13.03
N LYS A 31 -11.71 -0.96 -13.40
CA LYS A 31 -12.35 -1.70 -14.50
C LYS A 31 -13.66 -2.40 -14.11
N HIS A 32 -13.94 -2.53 -12.80
CA HIS A 32 -15.03 -3.37 -12.26
C HIS A 32 -15.93 -2.62 -11.27
N HIS A 33 -16.32 -1.39 -11.60
CA HIS A 33 -17.11 -0.54 -10.69
C HIS A 33 -18.43 -1.15 -10.22
N GLU A 34 -19.11 -1.93 -11.07
CA GLU A 34 -20.41 -2.53 -10.72
C GLU A 34 -20.30 -3.60 -9.62
N GLN A 35 -19.15 -4.25 -9.51
CA GLN A 35 -18.88 -5.29 -8.50
C GLN A 35 -18.15 -4.75 -7.27
N GLU A 36 -17.80 -3.46 -7.28
CA GLU A 36 -16.97 -2.85 -6.24
C GLU A 36 -17.60 -2.98 -4.85
N ALA A 37 -18.87 -2.65 -4.72
CA ALA A 37 -19.58 -2.70 -3.44
C ALA A 37 -19.70 -4.14 -2.90
N GLU A 38 -19.92 -5.12 -3.77
CA GLU A 38 -19.99 -6.54 -3.41
C GLU A 38 -18.62 -7.04 -2.93
N ILE A 39 -17.55 -6.78 -3.68
CA ILE A 39 -16.19 -7.19 -3.31
C ILE A 39 -15.79 -6.59 -1.95
N ILE A 40 -16.07 -5.29 -1.74
CA ILE A 40 -15.76 -4.60 -0.48
C ILE A 40 -16.57 -5.18 0.68
N SER A 41 -17.82 -5.54 0.49
CA SER A 41 -18.66 -6.09 1.57
C SER A 41 -18.09 -7.40 2.13
N HIS A 42 -17.39 -8.17 1.31
CA HIS A 42 -16.75 -9.44 1.69
C HIS A 42 -15.27 -9.31 2.07
N ALA A 43 -14.65 -8.16 1.84
CA ALA A 43 -13.21 -7.96 2.06
C ALA A 43 -12.77 -8.12 3.53
N GLY A 44 -13.69 -7.97 4.47
CA GLY A 44 -13.46 -8.14 5.91
C GLY A 44 -13.71 -9.55 6.43
N GLU A 45 -14.09 -10.50 5.59
CA GLU A 45 -14.38 -11.87 6.02
C GLU A 45 -13.11 -12.67 6.29
N LEU A 46 -13.24 -13.73 7.12
CA LEU A 46 -12.12 -14.60 7.46
C LEU A 46 -11.58 -15.33 6.22
N GLY A 47 -10.26 -15.31 6.07
CA GLY A 47 -9.58 -15.96 4.93
C GLY A 47 -9.63 -15.17 3.62
N MET A 48 -10.38 -14.08 3.53
CA MET A 48 -10.45 -13.29 2.31
C MET A 48 -9.17 -12.51 2.02
N VAL A 49 -8.76 -12.53 0.76
CA VAL A 49 -7.68 -11.72 0.21
C VAL A 49 -8.23 -10.84 -0.89
N THR A 50 -8.09 -9.53 -0.74
CA THR A 50 -8.55 -8.55 -1.73
C THR A 50 -7.39 -7.67 -2.16
N ILE A 51 -7.16 -7.55 -3.46
CA ILE A 51 -6.22 -6.60 -4.05
C ILE A 51 -7.02 -5.36 -4.47
N ALA A 52 -6.60 -4.18 -4.04
CA ALA A 52 -7.25 -2.93 -4.37
C ALA A 52 -6.25 -1.86 -4.79
N THR A 53 -6.54 -1.11 -5.84
CA THR A 53 -5.84 0.14 -6.12
C THR A 53 -6.22 1.18 -5.06
N ASN A 54 -5.38 2.20 -4.85
CA ASN A 54 -5.59 3.23 -3.83
C ASN A 54 -6.94 3.96 -3.91
N MET A 55 -7.51 4.07 -5.11
CA MET A 55 -8.78 4.77 -5.35
C MET A 55 -10.00 3.84 -5.22
N ALA A 56 -9.81 2.54 -5.32
CA ALA A 56 -10.89 1.57 -5.29
C ALA A 56 -11.47 1.41 -3.87
N GLY A 57 -12.80 1.32 -3.76
CA GLY A 57 -13.53 1.19 -2.49
C GLY A 57 -13.43 2.40 -1.57
N ARG A 58 -13.09 3.57 -2.10
CA ARG A 58 -13.01 4.80 -1.32
C ARG A 58 -14.40 5.19 -0.79
N GLY A 59 -14.44 5.53 0.51
CA GLY A 59 -15.69 5.92 1.18
C GLY A 59 -16.52 4.76 1.67
N THR A 60 -16.16 3.52 1.36
CA THR A 60 -16.85 2.32 1.87
C THR A 60 -16.11 1.75 3.07
N ASP A 61 -16.83 1.47 4.14
CA ASP A 61 -16.29 0.83 5.34
C ASP A 61 -16.22 -0.69 5.17
N ILE A 62 -15.08 -1.28 5.56
CA ILE A 62 -14.89 -2.73 5.55
C ILE A 62 -15.28 -3.25 6.93
N LYS A 63 -16.41 -3.93 6.99
CA LYS A 63 -16.87 -4.58 8.23
C LYS A 63 -16.17 -5.91 8.40
N LEU A 64 -15.67 -6.15 9.62
CA LEU A 64 -15.05 -7.43 9.96
C LEU A 64 -16.12 -8.50 10.12
N GLY A 65 -15.90 -9.65 9.50
CA GLY A 65 -16.71 -10.85 9.67
C GLY A 65 -16.44 -11.56 10.99
N GLU A 66 -17.22 -12.59 11.25
CA GLU A 66 -17.05 -13.43 12.44
C GLU A 66 -15.68 -14.08 12.47
N GLY A 67 -15.03 -14.11 13.62
CA GLY A 67 -13.72 -14.71 13.85
C GLY A 67 -12.53 -13.85 13.40
N VAL A 68 -12.74 -12.72 12.74
CA VAL A 68 -11.63 -11.88 12.20
C VAL A 68 -10.96 -11.06 13.31
N VAL A 69 -11.74 -10.61 14.29
CA VAL A 69 -11.21 -9.86 15.45
C VAL A 69 -10.26 -10.74 16.27
N GLU A 70 -10.62 -11.99 16.48
CA GLU A 70 -9.87 -12.99 17.28
C GLU A 70 -8.51 -13.34 16.63
N VAL A 71 -8.39 -13.22 15.31
CA VAL A 71 -7.11 -13.42 14.60
C VAL A 71 -6.32 -12.14 14.34
N GLY A 72 -6.74 -11.01 14.97
CA GLY A 72 -6.01 -9.74 14.92
C GLY A 72 -6.59 -8.71 13.95
N GLY A 73 -7.79 -8.93 13.41
CA GLY A 73 -8.49 -7.98 12.54
C GLY A 73 -7.99 -7.96 11.10
N LEU A 74 -8.26 -6.86 10.40
CA LEU A 74 -7.86 -6.70 9.00
C LEU A 74 -6.38 -6.37 8.88
N LYS A 75 -5.63 -7.19 8.15
CA LYS A 75 -4.25 -6.94 7.76
C LYS A 75 -4.21 -6.13 6.46
N ILE A 76 -3.56 -4.97 6.50
CA ILE A 76 -3.24 -4.16 5.32
C ILE A 76 -1.82 -4.48 4.86
N ILE A 77 -1.65 -4.70 3.56
CA ILE A 77 -0.35 -4.84 2.90
C ILE A 77 -0.27 -3.78 1.81
N GLY A 78 0.69 -2.86 1.90
CA GLY A 78 1.03 -1.94 0.82
C GLY A 78 2.19 -2.50 0.00
N THR A 79 2.08 -2.54 -1.32
CA THR A 79 3.13 -3.05 -2.22
C THR A 79 4.14 -1.97 -2.64
N ALA A 80 3.84 -0.71 -2.36
CA ALA A 80 4.70 0.45 -2.55
C ALA A 80 4.19 1.62 -1.72
N ARG A 81 5.01 2.65 -1.55
CA ARG A 81 4.58 3.92 -0.98
C ARG A 81 4.04 4.84 -2.08
N HIS A 82 2.99 5.57 -1.77
CA HIS A 82 2.46 6.59 -2.67
C HIS A 82 3.29 7.89 -2.58
N GLU A 83 3.05 8.80 -3.51
CA GLU A 83 3.69 10.13 -3.52
C GLU A 83 3.27 11.02 -2.33
N SER A 84 2.20 10.65 -1.64
CA SER A 84 1.69 11.38 -0.48
C SER A 84 1.42 10.45 0.69
N ARG A 85 1.92 10.83 1.88
CA ARG A 85 1.63 10.13 3.14
C ARG A 85 0.13 10.08 3.44
N ARG A 86 -0.62 11.07 2.99
CA ARG A 86 -2.07 11.09 3.14
C ARG A 86 -2.72 9.89 2.44
N ILE A 87 -2.25 9.53 1.26
CA ILE A 87 -2.77 8.37 0.50
C ILE A 87 -2.40 7.07 1.22
N ASP A 88 -1.15 6.93 1.68
CA ASP A 88 -0.73 5.78 2.49
C ASP A 88 -1.55 5.64 3.77
N ASN A 89 -1.85 6.76 4.44
CA ASN A 89 -2.67 6.77 5.64
C ASN A 89 -4.14 6.43 5.35
N GLN A 90 -4.67 6.78 4.18
CA GLN A 90 -5.99 6.32 3.75
C GLN A 90 -6.05 4.79 3.60
N LEU A 91 -5.00 4.19 3.08
CA LEU A 91 -4.89 2.74 2.99
C LEU A 91 -4.79 2.11 4.39
N ARG A 92 -3.88 2.61 5.25
CA ARG A 92 -3.74 2.15 6.64
C ARG A 92 -5.05 2.28 7.42
N GLY A 93 -5.75 3.39 7.23
CA GLY A 93 -7.00 3.71 7.92
C GLY A 93 -8.21 2.87 7.51
N ARG A 94 -8.04 1.89 6.62
CA ARG A 94 -9.06 0.87 6.34
C ARG A 94 -9.09 -0.25 7.39
N SER A 95 -8.04 -0.35 8.20
CA SER A 95 -7.90 -1.28 9.32
C SER A 95 -7.94 -0.55 10.66
N GLY A 96 -8.21 -1.26 11.75
CA GLY A 96 -8.21 -0.70 13.09
C GLY A 96 -9.32 0.32 13.33
N ARG A 97 -10.47 0.17 12.70
CA ARG A 97 -11.60 1.08 12.82
C ARG A 97 -12.48 0.72 14.01
N GLN A 98 -13.09 1.74 14.59
CA GLN A 98 -14.11 1.61 15.67
C GLN A 98 -13.64 0.79 16.89
N GLY A 99 -12.33 0.76 17.14
CA GLY A 99 -11.73 0.00 18.23
C GLY A 99 -11.35 -1.44 17.89
N ASP A 100 -11.63 -1.88 16.67
CA ASP A 100 -11.21 -3.21 16.21
C ASP A 100 -9.69 -3.31 16.08
N PRO A 101 -9.11 -4.48 16.32
CA PRO A 101 -7.69 -4.71 16.05
C PRO A 101 -7.41 -4.65 14.55
N GLY A 102 -6.16 -4.39 14.21
CA GLY A 102 -5.71 -4.37 12.84
C GLY A 102 -4.23 -4.11 12.73
N SER A 103 -3.66 -4.36 11.59
CA SER A 103 -2.23 -4.13 11.33
C SER A 103 -1.99 -3.68 9.90
N SER A 104 -0.88 -2.98 9.68
CA SER A 104 -0.45 -2.58 8.35
C SER A 104 1.05 -2.78 8.17
N THR A 105 1.43 -3.25 7.00
CA THR A 105 2.83 -3.42 6.61
C THR A 105 3.00 -2.93 5.17
N PHE A 106 4.05 -2.15 4.90
CA PHE A 106 4.42 -1.74 3.56
C PHE A 106 5.68 -2.47 3.13
N TYR A 107 5.62 -3.16 2.01
CA TYR A 107 6.77 -3.74 1.32
C TYR A 107 7.19 -2.79 0.22
N ILE A 108 8.48 -2.41 0.20
CA ILE A 108 9.00 -1.36 -0.67
C ILE A 108 10.23 -1.89 -1.37
N SER A 109 10.31 -1.64 -2.67
CA SER A 109 11.53 -1.87 -3.44
C SER A 109 12.33 -0.58 -3.56
N LEU A 110 13.65 -0.70 -3.61
CA LEU A 110 14.54 0.42 -3.94
C LEU A 110 14.35 0.89 -5.38
N ASP A 111 13.76 0.04 -6.23
CA ASP A 111 13.41 0.36 -7.62
C ASP A 111 12.09 1.10 -7.76
N ASP A 112 11.32 1.26 -6.69
CA ASP A 112 10.09 2.05 -6.71
C ASP A 112 10.39 3.49 -7.13
N ASP A 113 9.50 4.09 -7.92
CA ASP A 113 9.67 5.43 -8.49
C ASP A 113 9.98 6.49 -7.43
N LEU A 114 9.33 6.43 -6.26
CA LEU A 114 9.60 7.31 -5.13
C LEU A 114 11.06 7.23 -4.69
N MET A 115 11.61 6.03 -4.62
CA MET A 115 12.96 5.76 -4.15
C MET A 115 13.98 6.13 -5.22
N ARG A 116 13.70 5.81 -6.48
CA ARG A 116 14.56 6.09 -7.64
C ARG A 116 14.78 7.57 -7.87
N ILE A 117 13.73 8.41 -7.70
CA ILE A 117 13.79 9.84 -8.00
C ILE A 117 14.31 10.65 -6.82
N PHE A 118 13.95 10.30 -5.58
CA PHE A 118 14.15 11.14 -4.39
C PHE A 118 14.97 10.52 -3.26
N GLY A 119 15.29 9.23 -3.32
CA GLY A 119 15.85 8.52 -2.17
C GLY A 119 17.09 7.66 -2.42
N SER A 120 17.46 7.40 -3.69
CA SER A 120 18.38 6.31 -4.05
C SER A 120 19.78 6.41 -3.42
N ASP A 121 20.46 7.56 -3.52
CA ASP A 121 21.88 7.64 -3.19
C ASP A 121 22.19 7.41 -1.71
N LYS A 122 21.34 7.94 -0.82
CA LYS A 122 21.54 7.78 0.63
C LYS A 122 21.12 6.41 1.13
N ILE A 123 20.11 5.84 0.52
CA ILE A 123 19.59 4.51 0.88
C ILE A 123 20.54 3.45 0.36
N GLN A 124 21.02 3.57 -0.89
CA GLN A 124 22.01 2.68 -1.45
C GLN A 124 23.28 2.65 -0.58
N ALA A 125 23.78 3.80 -0.14
CA ALA A 125 24.93 3.87 0.75
C ALA A 125 24.71 3.21 2.11
N VAL A 126 23.48 3.15 2.61
CA VAL A 126 23.13 2.43 3.84
C VAL A 126 23.04 0.92 3.58
N VAL A 127 22.42 0.51 2.49
CA VAL A 127 22.31 -0.90 2.07
C VAL A 127 23.71 -1.50 1.84
N ASP A 128 24.58 -0.79 1.13
CA ASP A 128 25.98 -1.21 0.85
C ASP A 128 26.80 -1.38 2.14
N LYS A 129 26.53 -0.54 3.16
CA LYS A 129 27.18 -0.66 4.47
C LYS A 129 26.71 -1.83 5.32
N ILE A 130 25.45 -2.25 5.14
CA ILE A 130 24.84 -3.34 5.90
C ILE A 130 25.20 -4.70 5.27
N GLY A 131 25.62 -4.73 3.99
CA GLY A 131 26.05 -5.95 3.31
C GLY A 131 24.91 -6.93 3.05
N LEU A 132 23.72 -6.42 2.71
CA LEU A 132 22.53 -7.23 2.46
C LEU A 132 22.59 -7.89 1.08
N GLU A 133 22.11 -9.11 1.01
CA GLU A 133 21.86 -9.80 -0.25
C GLU A 133 20.56 -9.28 -0.90
N GLU A 134 20.39 -9.55 -2.20
CA GLU A 134 19.35 -8.95 -3.05
C GLU A 134 17.91 -9.23 -2.58
N ASP A 135 17.71 -10.36 -1.88
CA ASP A 135 16.40 -10.81 -1.37
C ASP A 135 16.18 -10.57 0.15
N ASP A 136 17.10 -9.91 0.82
CA ASP A 136 16.99 -9.66 2.27
C ASP A 136 15.95 -8.59 2.60
N ALA A 137 15.02 -8.91 3.50
CA ALA A 137 14.08 -7.94 4.03
C ALA A 137 14.77 -6.97 5.00
N ILE A 138 14.73 -5.68 4.67
CA ILE A 138 15.40 -4.65 5.46
C ILE A 138 14.38 -4.00 6.42
N GLU A 139 14.42 -4.36 7.70
CA GLU A 139 13.72 -3.64 8.75
C GLU A 139 14.68 -2.70 9.48
N ASN A 140 14.81 -1.46 8.99
CA ASN A 140 15.71 -0.47 9.58
C ASN A 140 15.03 0.90 9.71
N LYS A 141 15.07 1.45 10.94
CA LYS A 141 14.50 2.77 11.25
C LYS A 141 15.12 3.91 10.42
N ILE A 142 16.40 3.79 10.05
CA ILE A 142 17.10 4.78 9.23
C ILE A 142 16.51 4.79 7.83
N ILE A 143 16.27 3.61 7.25
CA ILE A 143 15.66 3.46 5.93
C ILE A 143 14.23 3.98 5.94
N THR A 144 13.42 3.63 6.94
CA THR A 144 12.07 4.16 7.11
C THR A 144 12.08 5.69 7.11
N LYS A 145 13.01 6.31 7.85
CA LYS A 145 13.13 7.77 7.91
C LYS A 145 13.56 8.38 6.56
N GLN A 146 14.42 7.70 5.79
CA GLN A 146 14.81 8.17 4.45
C GLN A 146 13.63 8.10 3.46
N ILE A 147 12.81 7.06 3.54
CA ILE A 147 11.58 6.93 2.75
C ILE A 147 10.61 8.07 3.07
N GLU A 148 10.38 8.36 4.36
CA GLU A 148 9.56 9.48 4.78
C GLU A 148 10.10 10.84 4.28
N ASN A 149 11.41 11.03 4.29
CA ASN A 149 12.04 12.24 3.77
C ASN A 149 11.89 12.36 2.24
N ALA A 150 12.02 11.25 1.50
CA ALA A 150 11.77 11.20 0.07
C ALA A 150 10.33 11.60 -0.23
N GLN A 151 9.37 11.02 0.49
CA GLN A 151 7.94 11.33 0.35
C GLN A 151 7.63 12.80 0.63
N LYS A 152 8.23 13.40 1.67
CA LYS A 152 8.10 14.85 1.96
C LYS A 152 8.62 15.73 0.84
N LYS A 153 9.71 15.33 0.17
CA LYS A 153 10.26 16.08 -0.98
C LYS A 153 9.30 16.05 -2.16
N VAL A 154 8.71 14.89 -2.46
CA VAL A 154 7.71 14.75 -3.52
C VAL A 154 6.47 15.59 -3.19
N GLU A 155 5.96 15.50 -1.97
CA GLU A 155 4.81 16.31 -1.51
C GLU A 155 5.08 17.82 -1.67
N GLY A 156 6.28 18.27 -1.29
CA GLY A 156 6.69 19.67 -1.43
C GLY A 156 6.78 20.12 -2.89
N ASN A 157 7.35 19.28 -3.75
CA ASN A 157 7.43 19.56 -5.18
C ASN A 157 6.06 19.63 -5.84
N ASN A 158 5.19 18.67 -5.55
CA ASN A 158 3.81 18.64 -6.05
C ASN A 158 2.98 19.83 -5.53
N PHE A 159 3.24 20.27 -4.28
CA PHE A 159 2.62 21.47 -3.73
C PHE A 159 3.05 22.72 -4.52
N ASN A 160 4.34 22.89 -4.79
CA ASN A 160 4.86 24.03 -5.54
C ASN A 160 4.32 24.07 -6.98
N ILE A 161 4.27 22.92 -7.66
CA ILE A 161 3.69 22.81 -9.00
C ILE A 161 2.23 23.25 -9.00
N ARG A 162 1.42 22.75 -8.05
CA ARG A 162 0.01 23.12 -7.92
C ARG A 162 -0.16 24.60 -7.61
N LYS A 163 0.68 25.15 -6.72
CA LYS A 163 0.66 26.59 -6.40
C LYS A 163 0.95 27.46 -7.61
N THR A 164 1.92 27.05 -8.43
CA THR A 164 2.25 27.77 -9.67
C THR A 164 1.10 27.70 -10.67
N LEU A 165 0.48 26.53 -10.86
CA LEU A 165 -0.66 26.35 -11.76
C LEU A 165 -1.91 27.13 -11.32
N LEU A 166 -2.13 27.28 -10.01
CA LEU A 166 -3.27 28.01 -9.46
C LEU A 166 -3.01 29.53 -9.36
N GLY A 167 -1.77 29.96 -9.50
CA GLY A 167 -1.37 31.36 -9.50
C GLY A 167 -1.50 32.05 -10.86
N TYR A 168 -1.94 31.30 -11.85
CA TYR A 168 -2.33 31.79 -13.18
C TYR A 168 -3.85 31.82 -13.24
#